data_1fb77149c4f5dc6aceced7c0640f3c53
#
_entry.id   1fb77149c4f5dc6aceced7c0640f3c53
#
_cell.length_a   1.000
_cell.length_b   1.000
_cell.length_c   1.000
_cell.angle_alpha   90.00
_cell.angle_beta   90.00
_cell.angle_gamma   90.00
#
_symmetry.space_group_name_H-M   'P 1'
#
loop_
_entity.id
_entity.type
_entity.pdbx_description
1 polymer ?
#
loop_
_entity_poly.entity_id
_entity_poly.type
_entity_poly.pdbx_seq_one_letter_code
_entity_poly.pdbx_strand_id
1 'polypeptide(L)'
;EAYFEVTKNKKLPFSVLSGKVKIKVLGTKFNFKSYKEDESARVTLVEGSLNVGNIENNVRNVLLIPNQQAVINKKENRVTVKNVDAKSYAMWTHPKQEILDVIPSNVTGQPTASIRVPSVTIRNTLFFNEEPLSQIVRDLERAFNVKIEIKDRQLSTERFYGDFRNDETITEILDIMAANNNLYYTIDGDEIIISRK
;
A
#
# COMPACT_ATOMS: atom_id res chain seq x y z
N GLU A 1 -5.49 2.02 5.89
CA GLU A 1 -5.43 2.39 4.48
C GLU A 1 -6.81 2.18 3.85
N ALA A 2 -7.20 3.04 2.92
CA ALA A 2 -8.47 2.93 2.22
C ALA A 2 -8.37 3.55 0.81
N TYR A 3 -9.04 2.91 -0.14
CA TYR A 3 -9.26 3.43 -1.48
C TYR A 3 -10.66 4.01 -1.57
N PHE A 4 -10.78 5.20 -2.12
CA PHE A 4 -12.02 5.93 -2.24
C PHE A 4 -12.38 6.16 -3.71
N GLU A 5 -13.62 5.82 -4.06
CA GLU A 5 -14.23 6.22 -5.32
C GLU A 5 -15.42 7.13 -5.02
N VAL A 6 -15.23 8.42 -5.21
CA VAL A 6 -16.24 9.43 -4.91
C VAL A 6 -16.88 9.91 -6.20
N THR A 7 -18.21 9.75 -6.28
CA THR A 7 -19.00 10.23 -7.43
C THR A 7 -18.92 11.75 -7.57
N LYS A 8 -18.80 12.24 -8.79
CA LYS A 8 -18.65 13.67 -9.09
C LYS A 8 -19.90 14.47 -8.67
N ASN A 9 -19.73 15.34 -7.68
CA ASN A 9 -20.77 16.26 -7.25
C ASN A 9 -20.15 17.58 -6.77
N LYS A 10 -20.24 18.64 -7.60
CA LYS A 10 -19.68 19.95 -7.28
C LYS A 10 -20.41 20.67 -6.12
N LYS A 11 -21.66 20.30 -5.86
CA LYS A 11 -22.48 20.95 -4.82
C LYS A 11 -22.29 20.32 -3.44
N LEU A 12 -21.78 19.07 -3.39
CA LEU A 12 -21.63 18.31 -2.13
C LEU A 12 -20.19 17.79 -2.01
N PRO A 13 -19.25 18.56 -1.44
CA PRO A 13 -17.89 18.10 -1.22
C PRO A 13 -17.82 16.92 -0.25
N PHE A 14 -17.04 15.91 -0.60
CA PHE A 14 -16.72 14.82 0.30
C PHE A 14 -15.40 15.12 1.02
N SER A 15 -15.33 14.83 2.34
CA SER A 15 -14.13 15.09 3.14
C SER A 15 -13.74 13.85 3.93
N VAL A 16 -12.43 13.55 3.95
CA VAL A 16 -11.81 12.52 4.79
C VAL A 16 -10.92 13.20 5.81
N LEU A 17 -11.03 12.77 7.08
CA LEU A 17 -10.26 13.28 8.20
C LEU A 17 -9.47 12.14 8.84
N SER A 18 -8.18 12.35 9.11
CA SER A 18 -7.34 11.45 9.87
C SER A 18 -6.30 12.25 10.66
N GLY A 19 -6.47 12.28 11.99
CA GLY A 19 -5.69 13.17 12.84
C GLY A 19 -5.83 14.63 12.38
N LYS A 20 -4.72 15.28 12.06
CA LYS A 20 -4.70 16.66 11.57
C LYS A 20 -4.86 16.78 10.04
N VAL A 21 -4.84 15.66 9.32
CA VAL A 21 -4.95 15.65 7.86
C VAL A 21 -6.41 15.75 7.43
N LYS A 22 -6.70 16.70 6.54
CA LYS A 22 -7.99 16.88 5.90
C LYS A 22 -7.85 16.78 4.40
N ILE A 23 -8.61 15.88 3.80
CA ILE A 23 -8.72 15.70 2.36
C ILE A 23 -10.11 16.17 1.94
N LYS A 24 -10.20 16.98 0.87
CA LYS A 24 -11.46 17.45 0.30
C LYS A 24 -11.51 17.18 -1.18
N VAL A 25 -12.59 16.53 -1.65
CA VAL A 25 -12.80 16.13 -3.05
C VAL A 25 -14.22 16.43 -3.52
N LEU A 26 -14.39 16.50 -4.86
CA LEU A 26 -15.68 16.76 -5.53
C LEU A 26 -16.07 15.67 -6.53
N GLY A 27 -15.31 14.59 -6.60
CA GLY A 27 -15.47 13.47 -7.54
C GLY A 27 -14.11 12.96 -7.97
N THR A 28 -13.60 11.95 -7.26
CA THR A 28 -12.17 11.66 -7.24
C THR A 28 -11.94 10.21 -6.84
N LYS A 29 -10.99 9.55 -7.49
CA LYS A 29 -10.47 8.26 -7.07
C LYS A 29 -9.08 8.43 -6.48
N PHE A 30 -8.91 7.97 -5.25
CA PHE A 30 -7.64 8.15 -4.53
C PHE A 30 -7.42 7.08 -3.47
N ASN A 31 -6.17 6.76 -3.22
CA ASN A 31 -5.74 5.93 -2.10
C ASN A 31 -5.28 6.81 -0.93
N PHE A 32 -5.69 6.49 0.29
CA PHE A 32 -5.28 7.19 1.49
C PHE A 32 -4.79 6.20 2.54
N LYS A 33 -3.52 6.36 2.93
CA LYS A 33 -2.84 5.57 3.94
C LYS A 33 -2.44 6.44 5.11
N SER A 34 -2.98 6.16 6.30
CA SER A 34 -2.67 6.91 7.53
C SER A 34 -2.89 6.02 8.75
N TYR A 35 -1.86 5.31 9.16
CA TYR A 35 -1.85 4.53 10.41
C TYR A 35 -1.30 5.39 11.55
N LYS A 36 -1.77 5.14 12.78
CA LYS A 36 -1.39 5.95 13.96
C LYS A 36 0.11 5.89 14.22
N GLU A 37 0.70 4.74 14.06
CA GLU A 37 2.11 4.44 14.27
C GLU A 37 3.06 4.95 13.17
N ASP A 38 2.53 5.25 11.98
CA ASP A 38 3.34 5.76 10.88
C ASP A 38 3.71 7.23 11.08
N GLU A 39 4.94 7.62 10.76
CA GLU A 39 5.40 9.01 10.85
C GLU A 39 4.77 9.94 9.82
N SER A 40 4.25 9.36 8.73
CA SER A 40 3.61 10.10 7.65
C SER A 40 2.27 9.52 7.26
N ALA A 41 1.37 10.38 6.78
CA ALA A 41 0.20 9.97 6.01
C ALA A 41 0.49 10.16 4.52
N ARG A 42 -0.12 9.34 3.67
CA ARG A 42 0.05 9.39 2.20
C ARG A 42 -1.30 9.42 1.52
N VAL A 43 -1.39 10.29 0.53
CA VAL A 43 -2.57 10.39 -0.33
C VAL A 43 -2.10 10.31 -1.78
N THR A 44 -2.59 9.33 -2.53
CA THR A 44 -2.23 9.09 -3.94
C THR A 44 -3.45 9.31 -4.80
N LEU A 45 -3.37 10.25 -5.73
CA LEU A 45 -4.49 10.59 -6.61
C LEU A 45 -4.45 9.80 -7.90
N VAL A 46 -5.52 9.03 -8.16
CA VAL A 46 -5.69 8.23 -9.38
C VAL A 46 -6.47 9.00 -10.44
N GLU A 47 -7.60 9.62 -10.06
CA GLU A 47 -8.48 10.33 -11.00
C GLU A 47 -9.13 11.54 -10.34
N GLY A 48 -9.32 12.62 -11.10
CA GLY A 48 -9.98 13.85 -10.63
C GLY A 48 -9.02 14.88 -10.07
N SER A 49 -9.41 15.55 -8.99
CA SER A 49 -8.60 16.51 -8.27
C SER A 49 -8.87 16.42 -6.76
N LEU A 50 -7.83 16.68 -5.97
CA LEU A 50 -7.89 16.49 -4.52
C LEU A 50 -7.12 17.60 -3.82
N ASN A 51 -7.76 18.20 -2.80
CA ASN A 51 -7.11 19.15 -1.90
C ASN A 51 -6.71 18.46 -0.61
N VAL A 52 -5.42 18.56 -0.27
CA VAL A 52 -4.85 18.12 1.02
C VAL A 52 -4.54 19.34 1.86
N GLY A 53 -5.04 19.36 3.09
CA GLY A 53 -4.79 20.43 4.06
C GLY A 53 -4.65 19.90 5.47
N ASN A 54 -4.36 20.81 6.39
CA ASN A 54 -4.35 20.56 7.82
C ASN A 54 -5.57 21.24 8.47
N ILE A 55 -6.18 20.58 9.47
CA ILE A 55 -7.37 21.11 10.19
C ILE A 55 -7.00 22.32 11.05
N GLU A 56 -5.83 22.30 11.68
CA GLU A 56 -5.45 23.27 12.73
C GLU A 56 -4.84 24.55 12.19
N ASN A 57 -4.23 24.48 11.02
CA ASN A 57 -3.59 25.64 10.41
C ASN A 57 -4.11 25.83 8.99
N ASN A 58 -4.43 27.06 8.60
CA ASN A 58 -4.62 27.45 7.19
C ASN A 58 -3.32 27.30 6.36
N VAL A 59 -2.48 26.30 6.70
CA VAL A 59 -1.30 25.93 5.93
C VAL A 59 -1.77 25.51 4.55
N ARG A 60 -1.16 26.09 3.54
CA ARG A 60 -1.42 25.95 2.11
C ARG A 60 -2.03 24.60 1.76
N ASN A 61 -3.29 24.62 1.38
CA ASN A 61 -3.92 23.48 0.76
C ASN A 61 -3.11 23.11 -0.48
N VAL A 62 -2.68 21.88 -0.55
CA VAL A 62 -1.96 21.34 -1.71
C VAL A 62 -2.97 20.68 -2.62
N LEU A 63 -3.06 21.16 -3.85
CA LEU A 63 -3.88 20.56 -4.89
C LEU A 63 -3.07 19.48 -5.60
N LEU A 64 -3.57 18.25 -5.60
CA LEU A 64 -3.02 17.15 -6.39
C LEU A 64 -3.74 17.01 -7.73
N ILE A 65 -2.98 16.62 -8.73
CA ILE A 65 -3.45 16.15 -10.04
C ILE A 65 -3.18 14.63 -10.16
N PRO A 66 -3.80 13.91 -11.09
CA PRO A 66 -3.57 12.48 -11.28
C PRO A 66 -2.09 12.12 -11.39
N ASN A 67 -1.73 10.95 -10.86
CA ASN A 67 -0.35 10.46 -10.73
C ASN A 67 0.53 11.28 -9.77
N GLN A 68 -0.06 11.98 -8.83
CA GLN A 68 0.66 12.60 -7.73
C GLN A 68 0.33 11.95 -6.38
N GLN A 69 1.34 11.89 -5.54
CA GLN A 69 1.23 11.49 -4.14
C GLN A 69 1.69 12.63 -3.24
N ALA A 70 0.85 13.00 -2.27
CA ALA A 70 1.26 13.83 -1.15
C ALA A 70 1.71 12.94 0.01
N VAL A 71 2.88 13.21 0.54
CA VAL A 71 3.42 12.63 1.77
C VAL A 71 3.38 13.72 2.84
N ILE A 72 2.60 13.49 3.88
CA ILE A 72 2.37 14.42 4.98
C ILE A 72 3.12 13.94 6.20
N ASN A 73 4.21 14.61 6.59
CA ASN A 73 4.90 14.33 7.85
C ASN A 73 4.00 14.79 9.00
N LYS A 74 3.62 13.86 9.88
CA LYS A 74 2.66 14.12 10.96
C LYS A 74 3.26 14.97 12.09
N LYS A 75 4.58 14.91 12.29
CA LYS A 75 5.29 15.68 13.32
C LYS A 75 5.54 17.12 12.86
N GLU A 76 6.07 17.26 11.65
CA GLU A 76 6.49 18.55 11.08
C GLU A 76 5.36 19.30 10.37
N ASN A 77 4.21 18.67 10.15
CA ASN A 77 3.12 19.19 9.32
C ASN A 77 3.56 19.61 7.91
N ARG A 78 4.64 19.02 7.41
CA ARG A 78 5.20 19.30 6.08
C ARG A 78 4.58 18.37 5.06
N VAL A 79 4.15 18.93 3.93
CA VAL A 79 3.62 18.18 2.80
C VAL A 79 4.65 18.20 1.68
N THR A 80 5.02 17.03 1.18
CA THR A 80 5.87 16.85 0.00
C THR A 80 5.05 16.17 -1.08
N VAL A 81 5.11 16.66 -2.32
CA VAL A 81 4.43 16.06 -3.46
C VAL A 81 5.46 15.41 -4.38
N LYS A 82 5.19 14.18 -4.78
CA LYS A 82 5.98 13.46 -5.78
C LYS A 82 5.09 12.88 -6.88
N ASN A 83 5.66 12.70 -8.07
CA ASN A 83 4.99 11.98 -9.16
C ASN A 83 5.15 10.48 -8.94
N VAL A 84 4.08 9.73 -9.16
CA VAL A 84 4.04 8.27 -8.95
C VAL A 84 3.16 7.61 -10.02
N ASP A 85 3.33 6.31 -10.21
CA ASP A 85 2.29 5.52 -10.88
C ASP A 85 1.14 5.26 -9.90
N ALA A 86 0.11 6.10 -9.95
CA ALA A 86 -0.99 6.05 -9.00
C ALA A 86 -1.78 4.74 -9.05
N LYS A 87 -1.81 4.06 -10.21
CA LYS A 87 -2.50 2.77 -10.36
C LYS A 87 -1.87 1.69 -9.48
N SER A 88 -0.56 1.69 -9.34
CA SER A 88 0.15 0.74 -8.48
C SER A 88 -0.28 0.80 -7.01
N TYR A 89 -0.68 1.98 -6.53
CA TYR A 89 -1.17 2.16 -5.16
C TYR A 89 -2.65 1.77 -4.97
N ALA A 90 -3.36 1.48 -6.04
CA ALA A 90 -4.77 1.07 -6.02
C ALA A 90 -4.97 -0.42 -6.33
N MET A 91 -3.93 -1.14 -6.73
CA MET A 91 -4.06 -2.52 -7.24
C MET A 91 -4.56 -3.52 -6.20
N TRP A 92 -4.29 -3.29 -4.91
CA TRP A 92 -4.80 -4.13 -3.82
C TRP A 92 -6.34 -4.15 -3.73
N THR A 93 -7.03 -3.19 -4.35
CA THR A 93 -8.50 -3.13 -4.38
C THR A 93 -9.13 -3.98 -5.47
N HIS A 94 -8.31 -4.51 -6.39
CA HIS A 94 -8.76 -5.32 -7.52
C HIS A 94 -8.08 -6.69 -7.46
N PRO A 95 -8.56 -7.61 -6.58
CA PRO A 95 -8.02 -8.97 -6.53
C PRO A 95 -8.22 -9.63 -7.90
N LYS A 96 -7.17 -10.31 -8.40
CA LYS A 96 -7.34 -11.15 -9.59
C LYS A 96 -8.37 -12.23 -9.29
N GLN A 97 -9.44 -12.26 -10.08
CA GLN A 97 -10.35 -13.41 -10.10
C GLN A 97 -9.67 -14.51 -10.93
N GLU A 98 -9.14 -15.51 -10.28
CA GLU A 98 -8.77 -16.75 -10.97
C GLU A 98 -10.01 -17.63 -11.08
N ILE A 99 -10.36 -17.98 -12.30
CA ILE A 99 -11.40 -18.99 -12.55
C ILE A 99 -10.69 -20.34 -12.44
N LEU A 100 -10.86 -21.01 -11.32
CA LEU A 100 -10.46 -22.40 -11.20
C LEU A 100 -11.51 -23.25 -11.91
N ASP A 101 -11.09 -23.89 -13.01
CA ASP A 101 -11.88 -24.94 -13.62
C ASP A 101 -11.79 -26.19 -12.69
N VAL A 102 -12.74 -26.26 -11.77
CA VAL A 102 -12.90 -27.48 -10.98
C VAL A 102 -13.56 -28.50 -11.89
N ILE A 103 -12.77 -29.46 -12.36
CA ILE A 103 -13.29 -30.64 -13.06
C ILE A 103 -13.74 -31.60 -11.96
N PRO A 104 -15.03 -31.81 -11.75
CA PRO A 104 -15.48 -32.85 -10.81
C PRO A 104 -15.12 -34.21 -11.40
N SER A 105 -14.26 -34.95 -10.72
CA SER A 105 -13.95 -36.34 -11.04
C SER A 105 -15.17 -37.20 -10.71
N ASN A 106 -16.05 -37.34 -11.68
CA ASN A 106 -17.11 -38.34 -11.57
C ASN A 106 -16.65 -39.68 -12.13
N VAL A 107 -16.80 -40.70 -11.31
CA VAL A 107 -16.50 -42.11 -11.58
C VAL A 107 -17.38 -42.74 -12.67
N THR A 108 -18.31 -41.99 -13.24
CA THR A 108 -19.25 -42.46 -14.28
C THR A 108 -19.22 -41.49 -15.46
N GLY A 109 -18.42 -41.83 -16.42
CA GLY A 109 -18.15 -41.29 -17.78
C GLY A 109 -19.17 -40.45 -18.54
N GLN A 110 -19.91 -39.55 -17.90
CA GLN A 110 -20.71 -38.53 -18.62
C GLN A 110 -20.09 -37.14 -18.39
N PRO A 111 -20.02 -36.27 -19.40
CA PRO A 111 -19.52 -34.91 -19.24
C PRO A 111 -20.54 -34.08 -18.44
N THR A 112 -20.29 -33.93 -17.15
CA THR A 112 -21.00 -32.96 -16.31
C THR A 112 -20.44 -31.56 -16.55
N ALA A 113 -21.35 -30.60 -16.69
CA ALA A 113 -20.98 -29.19 -16.88
C ALA A 113 -19.99 -28.73 -15.78
N SER A 114 -18.87 -28.18 -16.19
CA SER A 114 -17.88 -27.59 -15.28
C SER A 114 -18.53 -26.41 -14.52
N ILE A 115 -18.66 -26.56 -13.20
CA ILE A 115 -19.10 -25.47 -12.35
C ILE A 115 -17.92 -24.53 -12.17
N ARG A 116 -17.98 -23.35 -12.77
CA ARG A 116 -17.01 -22.29 -12.55
C ARG A 116 -17.31 -21.61 -11.21
N VAL A 117 -16.49 -21.89 -10.22
CA VAL A 117 -16.56 -21.20 -8.93
C VAL A 117 -15.52 -20.06 -8.97
N PRO A 118 -15.94 -18.80 -8.88
CA PRO A 118 -14.98 -17.71 -8.75
C PRO A 118 -14.30 -17.83 -7.39
N SER A 119 -13.00 -18.13 -7.37
CA SER A 119 -12.19 -18.02 -6.17
C SER A 119 -11.65 -16.59 -6.08
N VAL A 120 -11.99 -15.89 -5.01
CA VAL A 120 -11.39 -14.59 -4.70
C VAL A 120 -10.15 -14.85 -3.87
N THR A 121 -8.98 -14.80 -4.48
CA THR A 121 -7.71 -14.82 -3.76
C THR A 121 -7.40 -13.38 -3.34
N ILE A 122 -7.43 -13.12 -2.02
CA ILE A 122 -6.95 -11.85 -1.46
C ILE A 122 -5.43 -11.93 -1.49
N ARG A 123 -4.80 -11.15 -2.35
CA ARG A 123 -3.34 -11.10 -2.49
C ARG A 123 -2.77 -9.94 -1.69
N ASN A 124 -1.68 -10.19 -0.98
CA ASN A 124 -0.88 -9.13 -0.39
C ASN A 124 -0.10 -8.43 -1.50
N THR A 125 -0.67 -7.35 -2.04
CA THR A 125 0.02 -6.53 -3.02
C THR A 125 0.80 -5.46 -2.29
N LEU A 126 2.13 -5.55 -2.31
CA LEU A 126 3.03 -4.59 -1.69
C LEU A 126 3.80 -3.85 -2.77
N PHE A 127 3.70 -2.54 -2.74
CA PHE A 127 4.40 -1.65 -3.67
C PHE A 127 5.15 -0.57 -2.89
N PHE A 128 6.48 -0.57 -3.06
CA PHE A 128 7.39 0.37 -2.43
C PHE A 128 8.07 1.21 -3.51
N ASN A 129 7.97 2.53 -3.40
CA ASN A 129 8.60 3.46 -4.34
C ASN A 129 9.40 4.51 -3.56
N GLU A 130 10.71 4.30 -3.47
CA GLU A 130 11.62 5.11 -2.64
C GLU A 130 11.16 5.20 -1.17
N GLU A 131 10.68 4.10 -0.64
CA GLU A 131 10.22 4.06 0.74
C GLU A 131 11.38 3.75 1.71
N PRO A 132 11.47 4.41 2.86
CA PRO A 132 12.46 4.06 3.87
C PRO A 132 12.18 2.67 4.45
N LEU A 133 13.25 1.91 4.75
CA LEU A 133 13.14 0.55 5.28
C LEU A 133 12.24 0.49 6.52
N SER A 134 12.33 1.49 7.40
CA SER A 134 11.46 1.57 8.58
C SER A 134 9.97 1.60 8.28
N GLN A 135 9.59 2.12 7.12
CA GLN A 135 8.19 2.11 6.68
C GLN A 135 7.83 0.78 6.02
N ILE A 136 8.73 0.24 5.21
CA ILE A 136 8.56 -1.07 4.56
C ILE A 136 8.37 -2.17 5.61
N VAL A 137 9.20 -2.17 6.65
CA VAL A 137 9.08 -3.10 7.78
C VAL A 137 7.70 -3.06 8.40
N ARG A 138 7.15 -1.89 8.70
CA ARG A 138 5.79 -1.77 9.24
C ARG A 138 4.71 -2.31 8.29
N ASP A 139 4.90 -2.14 6.99
CA ASP A 139 3.99 -2.67 5.98
C ASP A 139 4.07 -4.20 5.91
N LEU A 140 5.28 -4.76 6.00
CA LEU A 140 5.50 -6.21 6.06
C LEU A 140 4.94 -6.81 7.35
N GLU A 141 5.18 -6.19 8.51
CA GLU A 141 4.61 -6.62 9.79
C GLU A 141 3.09 -6.69 9.72
N ARG A 142 2.43 -5.70 9.13
CA ARG A 142 0.97 -5.68 8.95
C ARG A 142 0.48 -6.73 7.97
N ALA A 143 1.19 -6.93 6.85
CA ALA A 143 0.78 -7.85 5.80
C ALA A 143 0.94 -9.32 6.20
N PHE A 144 2.00 -9.65 6.95
CA PHE A 144 2.37 -11.03 7.28
C PHE A 144 2.17 -11.39 8.75
N ASN A 145 1.75 -10.44 9.57
CA ASN A 145 1.57 -10.62 11.02
C ASN A 145 2.84 -11.16 11.71
N VAL A 146 3.98 -10.61 11.38
CA VAL A 146 5.30 -10.91 11.95
C VAL A 146 5.85 -9.70 12.68
N LYS A 147 6.92 -9.90 13.46
CA LYS A 147 7.67 -8.82 14.11
C LYS A 147 9.04 -8.68 13.46
N ILE A 148 9.41 -7.47 13.07
CA ILE A 148 10.68 -7.19 12.37
C ILE A 148 11.45 -6.10 13.11
N GLU A 149 12.69 -6.43 13.54
CA GLU A 149 13.62 -5.49 14.15
C GLU A 149 14.70 -5.08 13.15
N ILE A 150 14.96 -3.77 13.04
CA ILE A 150 16.10 -3.24 12.29
C ILE A 150 17.19 -2.88 13.29
N LYS A 151 18.31 -3.63 13.33
CA LYS A 151 19.41 -3.37 14.26
C LYS A 151 20.24 -2.14 13.91
N ASP A 152 20.39 -1.86 12.63
CA ASP A 152 21.16 -0.70 12.15
C ASP A 152 20.27 0.52 11.93
N ARG A 153 20.49 1.57 12.74
CA ARG A 153 19.71 2.81 12.65
C ARG A 153 19.88 3.52 11.29
N GLN A 154 21.02 3.43 10.64
CA GLN A 154 21.26 4.04 9.33
C GLN A 154 20.46 3.28 8.26
N LEU A 155 20.42 1.96 8.33
CA LEU A 155 19.66 1.10 7.43
C LEU A 155 18.16 1.43 7.46
N SER A 156 17.62 1.83 8.62
CA SER A 156 16.20 2.18 8.77
C SER A 156 15.75 3.34 7.88
N THR A 157 16.67 4.21 7.50
CA THR A 157 16.41 5.39 6.65
C THR A 157 16.74 5.17 5.18
N GLU A 158 17.41 4.08 4.83
CA GLU A 158 17.70 3.73 3.43
C GLU A 158 16.40 3.47 2.67
N ARG A 159 16.40 3.86 1.39
CA ARG A 159 15.21 3.81 0.55
C ARG A 159 15.27 2.65 -0.42
N PHE A 160 14.15 1.96 -0.53
CA PHE A 160 14.03 0.77 -1.36
C PHE A 160 12.88 0.90 -2.36
N TYR A 161 13.06 0.19 -3.46
CA TYR A 161 12.02 -0.07 -4.45
C TYR A 161 11.62 -1.55 -4.36
N GLY A 162 10.34 -1.83 -4.52
CA GLY A 162 9.83 -3.19 -4.60
C GLY A 162 8.41 -3.21 -5.16
N ASP A 163 8.14 -4.19 -6.00
CA ASP A 163 6.84 -4.42 -6.60
C ASP A 163 6.50 -5.91 -6.45
N PHE A 164 5.76 -6.22 -5.40
CA PHE A 164 5.39 -7.57 -4.97
C PHE A 164 3.89 -7.76 -5.18
N ARG A 165 3.52 -8.40 -6.29
CA ARG A 165 2.13 -8.55 -6.75
C ARG A 165 1.70 -9.99 -6.99
N ASN A 166 2.59 -10.95 -6.75
CA ASN A 166 2.39 -12.34 -7.14
C ASN A 166 2.30 -13.28 -5.93
N ASP A 167 1.80 -12.79 -4.81
CA ASP A 167 1.68 -13.52 -3.55
C ASP A 167 3.03 -14.01 -2.98
N GLU A 168 4.08 -13.20 -3.18
CA GLU A 168 5.38 -13.48 -2.59
C GLU A 168 5.27 -13.65 -1.09
N THR A 169 5.96 -14.64 -0.56
CA THR A 169 6.11 -14.87 0.86
C THR A 169 7.03 -13.83 1.50
N ILE A 170 6.96 -13.68 2.81
CA ILE A 170 7.85 -12.75 3.54
C ILE A 170 9.33 -13.07 3.27
N THR A 171 9.70 -14.35 3.17
CA THR A 171 11.07 -14.78 2.90
C THR A 171 11.51 -14.40 1.49
N GLU A 172 10.68 -14.61 0.47
CA GLU A 172 10.97 -14.22 -0.91
C GLU A 172 11.17 -12.71 -1.03
N ILE A 173 10.34 -11.91 -0.36
CA ILE A 173 10.49 -10.45 -0.32
C ILE A 173 11.83 -10.06 0.32
N LEU A 174 12.15 -10.64 1.48
CA LEU A 174 13.39 -10.36 2.19
C LEU A 174 14.63 -10.83 1.42
N ASP A 175 14.56 -11.97 0.72
CA ASP A 175 15.62 -12.47 -0.14
C ASP A 175 15.90 -11.50 -1.31
N ILE A 176 14.85 -11.02 -1.98
CA ILE A 176 14.97 -10.03 -3.05
C ILE A 176 15.58 -8.72 -2.52
N MET A 177 15.14 -8.26 -1.34
CA MET A 177 15.70 -7.07 -0.71
C MET A 177 17.17 -7.26 -0.34
N ALA A 178 17.54 -8.42 0.20
CA ALA A 178 18.90 -8.76 0.61
C ALA A 178 19.85 -8.95 -0.59
N ALA A 179 19.36 -9.50 -1.70
CA ALA A 179 20.14 -9.71 -2.93
C ALA A 179 20.52 -8.38 -3.61
N ASN A 180 19.65 -7.41 -3.58
CA ASN A 180 19.81 -6.13 -4.27
C ASN A 180 20.41 -5.01 -3.41
N ASN A 181 20.60 -5.26 -2.10
CA ASN A 181 21.05 -4.24 -1.15
C ASN A 181 22.05 -4.82 -0.14
N ASN A 182 22.74 -3.94 0.57
CA ASN A 182 23.75 -4.34 1.56
C ASN A 182 23.12 -4.70 2.91
N LEU A 183 22.16 -5.61 2.90
CA LEU A 183 21.48 -6.10 4.09
C LEU A 183 21.44 -7.64 4.13
N TYR A 184 21.32 -8.18 5.32
CA TYR A 184 20.96 -9.58 5.55
C TYR A 184 19.88 -9.65 6.63
N TYR A 185 19.21 -10.79 6.75
CA TYR A 185 18.22 -11.02 7.77
C TYR A 185 18.38 -12.40 8.40
N THR A 186 17.87 -12.56 9.62
CA THR A 186 17.74 -13.82 10.33
C THR A 186 16.31 -13.97 10.83
N ILE A 187 15.81 -15.21 10.88
CA ILE A 187 14.46 -15.53 11.36
C ILE A 187 14.60 -16.43 12.58
N ASP A 188 13.94 -16.05 13.66
CA ASP A 188 13.83 -16.85 14.88
C ASP A 188 12.34 -16.88 15.30
N GLY A 189 11.65 -17.99 14.96
CA GLY A 189 10.19 -18.09 15.09
C GLY A 189 9.46 -17.01 14.26
N ASP A 190 8.67 -16.18 14.95
CA ASP A 190 7.92 -15.06 14.35
C ASP A 190 8.70 -13.73 14.35
N GLU A 191 9.93 -13.73 14.87
CA GLU A 191 10.78 -12.55 14.92
C GLU A 191 11.83 -12.57 13.81
N ILE A 192 11.88 -11.47 13.05
CA ILE A 192 12.83 -11.27 11.95
C ILE A 192 13.76 -10.13 12.33
N ILE A 193 15.06 -10.34 12.16
CA ILE A 193 16.08 -9.32 12.46
C ILE A 193 16.78 -8.95 11.17
N ILE A 194 16.75 -7.66 10.83
CA ILE A 194 17.43 -7.10 9.65
C ILE A 194 18.66 -6.34 10.09
N SER A 195 19.81 -6.62 9.47
CA SER A 195 21.10 -6.00 9.75
C SER A 195 21.84 -5.68 8.44
N ARG A 196 22.88 -4.83 8.52
CA ARG A 196 23.76 -4.54 7.39
C ARG A 196 24.77 -5.68 7.22
N LYS A 197 25.14 -6.00 5.97
CA LYS A 197 26.24 -6.91 5.63
C LYS A 197 27.59 -6.33 6.03
#